data_9612c953074858b65b1db1e4d7ffb062
#
_entry.id   9612c953074858b65b1db1e4d7ffb062
#
_cell.length_a   1.000
_cell.length_b   1.000
_cell.length_c   1.000
_cell.angle_alpha   90.00
_cell.angle_beta   90.00
_cell.angle_gamma   90.00
#
_symmetry.space_group_name_H-M   'P 1'
#
loop_
_entity.id
_entity.type
_entity.pdbx_description
1 polymer ?
#
loop_
_entity_poly.entity_id
_entity_poly.type
_entity_poly.pdbx_seq_one_letter_code
_entity_poly.pdbx_strand_id
1 'polypeptide(L)'
;MDTSASLLATFTRTPGRGWAVALLSRLHLSFVALISFTFGLFLPFVRQDLDLSPVEVGMLQGVWWITSALLSLPCSVWFSRFRPMPLILVSLVLDVPFLALQGLASSFGVLLLARLCFILCHVIATPARPLLMQQWVAPRQYALANAIGLSQHSLLLAVAMSTSAALITAAGSWRLAYFILTGALLVQTLVWVAVAREKRAPVQGLQRALLAHQASPLSALRTYPQGWLIGVTMLALSATWTGLVTFLPTLLLENRGLAPTFSGPLLGFLYYGLIPGALLGGVLEKKVQNRKLFLWIPALCNMLLGIAITYTTAPWLLMMLLTGVGLVWIASPVMEILPFELPDIQPREIAVIVSLVKTLSGLGFAIGPLVTGLVAQGTGSLQTGLLVLCMLTGVGVIAGIWYPPQHKASNNGAIRADLG
;
A
#
# COMPACT_ATOMS: atom_id res chain seq x y z
N MET A 1 -27.01 -11.59 29.69
CA MET A 1 -27.67 -11.80 28.38
C MET A 1 -28.08 -10.45 27.83
N ASP A 2 -27.68 -10.15 26.58
CA ASP A 2 -28.24 -9.17 25.63
C ASP A 2 -28.05 -7.66 25.73
N THR A 3 -27.02 -7.16 26.37
CA THR A 3 -26.66 -5.75 26.19
C THR A 3 -25.76 -5.47 24.97
N SER A 4 -25.03 -6.46 24.48
CA SER A 4 -24.14 -6.33 23.31
C SER A 4 -24.86 -6.38 21.96
N ALA A 5 -25.95 -7.15 21.86
CA ALA A 5 -26.75 -7.24 20.63
C ALA A 5 -27.63 -5.99 20.40
N SER A 6 -28.10 -5.34 21.47
CA SER A 6 -28.92 -4.14 21.39
C SER A 6 -28.14 -2.90 20.93
N LEU A 7 -26.83 -2.80 21.24
CA LEU A 7 -25.99 -1.69 20.83
C LEU A 7 -25.55 -1.76 19.34
N LEU A 8 -25.52 -2.94 18.76
CA LEU A 8 -25.27 -3.14 17.31
C LEU A 8 -26.52 -2.88 16.47
N ALA A 9 -27.72 -2.99 17.05
CA ALA A 9 -28.99 -2.81 16.34
C ALA A 9 -29.37 -1.34 16.10
N THR A 10 -28.72 -0.37 16.76
CA THR A 10 -29.15 1.04 16.73
C THR A 10 -28.64 1.85 15.53
N PHE A 11 -27.73 1.32 14.71
CA PHE A 11 -27.18 2.03 13.55
C PHE A 11 -27.67 1.40 12.22
N THR A 12 -28.83 1.83 11.74
CA THR A 12 -29.32 1.41 10.42
C THR A 12 -28.71 2.20 9.27
N ARG A 13 -28.27 3.44 9.51
CA ARG A 13 -27.63 4.33 8.52
C ARG A 13 -26.45 5.10 9.14
N THR A 14 -25.39 5.27 8.36
CA THR A 14 -24.25 6.10 8.72
C THR A 14 -24.65 7.57 8.65
N PRO A 15 -24.46 8.35 9.73
CA PRO A 15 -24.73 9.79 9.70
C PRO A 15 -23.71 10.49 8.77
N GLY A 16 -24.06 11.65 8.21
CA GLY A 16 -23.17 12.42 7.33
C GLY A 16 -21.79 12.70 7.96
N ARG A 17 -21.75 12.98 9.27
CA ARG A 17 -20.50 13.13 10.01
C ARG A 17 -19.69 11.83 10.07
N GLY A 18 -20.33 10.66 10.13
CA GLY A 18 -19.67 9.36 10.09
C GLY A 18 -18.96 9.13 8.75
N TRP A 19 -19.59 9.51 7.65
CA TRP A 19 -18.97 9.51 6.33
C TRP A 19 -17.77 10.46 6.27
N ALA A 20 -17.92 11.69 6.78
CA ALA A 20 -16.83 12.66 6.81
C ALA A 20 -15.61 12.13 7.59
N VAL A 21 -15.83 11.56 8.78
CA VAL A 21 -14.74 10.99 9.60
C VAL A 21 -14.08 9.81 8.89
N ALA A 22 -14.85 8.89 8.29
CA ALA A 22 -14.31 7.75 7.57
C ALA A 22 -13.47 8.20 6.36
N LEU A 23 -13.97 9.13 5.56
CA LEU A 23 -13.27 9.64 4.37
C LEU A 23 -12.04 10.47 4.73
N LEU A 24 -12.11 11.31 5.78
CA LEU A 24 -10.94 12.09 6.24
C LEU A 24 -9.84 11.18 6.81
N SER A 25 -10.19 10.12 7.54
CA SER A 25 -9.19 9.15 8.01
C SER A 25 -8.52 8.40 6.86
N ARG A 26 -9.27 8.10 5.81
CA ARG A 26 -8.76 7.48 4.58
C ARG A 26 -7.93 8.48 3.76
N LEU A 27 -8.33 9.74 3.71
CA LEU A 27 -7.58 10.81 3.05
C LEU A 27 -6.18 10.97 3.67
N HIS A 28 -6.06 10.91 5.00
CA HIS A 28 -4.76 10.93 5.68
C HIS A 28 -3.87 9.76 5.23
N LEU A 29 -4.38 8.53 5.21
CA LEU A 29 -3.65 7.37 4.68
C LEU A 29 -3.21 7.60 3.23
N SER A 30 -4.11 8.14 2.41
CA SER A 30 -3.86 8.37 0.99
C SER A 30 -2.81 9.47 0.79
N PHE A 31 -2.82 10.49 1.63
CA PHE A 31 -1.84 11.58 1.59
C PHE A 31 -0.43 11.08 1.93
N VAL A 32 -0.30 10.22 2.95
CA VAL A 32 0.98 9.62 3.32
C VAL A 32 1.49 8.68 2.21
N ALA A 33 0.60 7.88 1.62
CA ALA A 33 0.95 7.06 0.47
C ALA A 33 1.38 7.91 -0.75
N LEU A 34 0.72 9.05 -0.97
CA LEU A 34 1.10 10.03 -1.99
C LEU A 34 2.56 10.46 -1.81
N ILE A 35 2.96 10.91 -0.61
CA ILE A 35 4.34 11.33 -0.32
C ILE A 35 5.36 10.21 -0.61
N SER A 36 4.99 8.96 -0.32
CA SER A 36 5.86 7.83 -0.61
C SER A 36 6.00 7.56 -2.10
N PHE A 37 4.88 7.42 -2.80
CA PHE A 37 4.88 7.00 -4.20
C PHE A 37 5.31 8.10 -5.18
N THR A 38 4.98 9.37 -4.90
CA THR A 38 5.42 10.48 -5.76
C THR A 38 6.91 10.82 -5.59
N PHE A 39 7.58 10.27 -4.57
CA PHE A 39 9.01 10.52 -4.34
C PHE A 39 9.86 10.25 -5.58
N GLY A 40 9.55 9.23 -6.37
CA GLY A 40 10.23 8.96 -7.64
C GLY A 40 10.18 10.12 -8.64
N LEU A 41 9.11 10.94 -8.62
CA LEU A 41 8.99 12.14 -9.47
C LEU A 41 9.79 13.33 -8.92
N PHE A 42 9.98 13.41 -7.61
CA PHE A 42 10.85 14.38 -6.95
C PHE A 42 12.32 14.02 -7.10
N LEU A 43 12.61 12.75 -7.27
CA LEU A 43 13.95 12.18 -7.22
C LEU A 43 14.96 12.84 -8.17
N PRO A 44 14.67 13.11 -9.45
CA PRO A 44 15.63 13.77 -10.33
C PRO A 44 16.11 15.12 -9.77
N PHE A 45 15.20 15.91 -9.19
CA PHE A 45 15.48 17.21 -8.61
C PHE A 45 16.24 17.10 -7.28
N VAL A 46 15.82 16.18 -6.41
CA VAL A 46 16.44 15.94 -5.11
C VAL A 46 17.85 15.36 -5.27
N ARG A 47 18.01 14.42 -6.21
CA ARG A 47 19.29 13.79 -6.51
C ARG A 47 20.32 14.80 -7.02
N GLN A 48 19.91 15.67 -7.92
CA GLN A 48 20.79 16.72 -8.47
C GLN A 48 21.21 17.74 -7.40
N ASP A 49 20.29 18.08 -6.47
CA ASP A 49 20.52 19.11 -5.47
C ASP A 49 21.32 18.61 -4.25
N LEU A 50 21.15 17.35 -3.88
CA LEU A 50 21.82 16.72 -2.72
C LEU A 50 22.94 15.73 -3.11
N ASP A 51 23.24 15.60 -4.40
CA ASP A 51 24.26 14.70 -4.98
C ASP A 51 24.11 13.24 -4.49
N LEU A 52 22.88 12.72 -4.56
CA LEU A 52 22.56 11.41 -4.02
C LEU A 52 23.02 10.26 -4.93
N SER A 53 23.69 9.29 -4.34
CA SER A 53 24.00 8.02 -5.00
C SER A 53 22.74 7.15 -5.21
N PRO A 54 22.73 6.23 -6.18
CA PRO A 54 21.61 5.30 -6.39
C PRO A 54 21.25 4.47 -5.15
N VAL A 55 22.24 4.11 -4.32
CA VAL A 55 22.00 3.38 -3.06
C VAL A 55 21.29 4.25 -2.04
N GLU A 56 21.71 5.51 -1.87
CA GLU A 56 21.04 6.45 -0.94
C GLU A 56 19.58 6.67 -1.33
N VAL A 57 19.28 6.76 -2.62
CA VAL A 57 17.91 6.79 -3.13
C VAL A 57 17.13 5.54 -2.75
N GLY A 58 17.73 4.36 -2.96
CA GLY A 58 17.16 3.09 -2.55
C GLY A 58 16.87 3.03 -1.05
N MET A 59 17.80 3.56 -0.21
CA MET A 59 17.61 3.65 1.24
C MET A 59 16.47 4.60 1.62
N LEU A 60 16.37 5.78 0.99
CA LEU A 60 15.30 6.74 1.27
C LEU A 60 13.91 6.15 1.00
N GLN A 61 13.76 5.33 -0.01
CA GLN A 61 12.50 4.65 -0.31
C GLN A 61 12.33 3.37 0.50
N GLY A 62 13.41 2.61 0.69
CA GLY A 62 13.41 1.36 1.43
C GLY A 62 13.06 1.55 2.90
N VAL A 63 13.63 2.56 3.57
CA VAL A 63 13.39 2.84 4.99
C VAL A 63 11.91 3.09 5.28
N TRP A 64 11.20 3.72 4.36
CA TRP A 64 9.77 3.96 4.46
C TRP A 64 8.99 2.65 4.62
N TRP A 65 9.22 1.71 3.72
CA TRP A 65 8.47 0.47 3.67
C TRP A 65 8.92 -0.54 4.73
N ILE A 66 10.23 -0.62 5.02
CA ILE A 66 10.77 -1.46 6.10
C ILE A 66 10.18 -1.02 7.45
N THR A 67 10.21 0.28 7.74
CA THR A 67 9.65 0.82 8.99
C THR A 67 8.16 0.52 9.11
N SER A 68 7.40 0.73 8.02
CA SER A 68 5.98 0.42 8.00
C SER A 68 5.71 -1.08 8.20
N ALA A 69 6.46 -1.96 7.51
CA ALA A 69 6.28 -3.40 7.61
C ALA A 69 6.62 -3.94 9.01
N LEU A 70 7.73 -3.50 9.59
CA LEU A 70 8.20 -3.99 10.88
C LEU A 70 7.38 -3.47 12.06
N LEU A 71 6.93 -2.21 11.98
CA LEU A 71 6.29 -1.54 13.11
C LEU A 71 4.76 -1.59 13.07
N SER A 72 4.13 -1.91 11.92
CA SER A 72 2.66 -1.96 11.82
C SER A 72 2.04 -2.89 12.86
N LEU A 73 2.56 -4.10 13.05
CA LEU A 73 2.03 -5.06 13.99
C LEU A 73 2.29 -4.67 15.45
N PRO A 74 3.52 -4.38 15.90
CA PRO A 74 3.80 -3.91 17.26
C PRO A 74 3.02 -2.65 17.62
N CYS A 75 2.99 -1.66 16.71
CA CYS A 75 2.23 -0.43 16.93
C CYS A 75 0.72 -0.69 16.99
N SER A 76 0.20 -1.60 16.16
CA SER A 76 -1.22 -1.95 16.21
C SER A 76 -1.61 -2.57 17.55
N VAL A 77 -0.78 -3.45 18.10
CA VAL A 77 -1.02 -4.05 19.44
C VAL A 77 -0.92 -3.00 20.54
N TRP A 78 0.10 -2.14 20.49
CA TRP A 78 0.32 -1.13 21.52
C TRP A 78 -0.72 0.00 21.48
N PHE A 79 -0.92 0.61 20.31
CA PHE A 79 -1.77 1.79 20.13
C PHE A 79 -3.27 1.48 20.06
N SER A 80 -3.68 0.23 19.83
CA SER A 80 -5.10 -0.17 19.88
C SER A 80 -5.74 0.04 21.27
N ARG A 81 -4.93 0.25 22.30
CA ARG A 81 -5.39 0.55 23.68
C ARG A 81 -5.91 1.98 23.83
N PHE A 82 -5.53 2.87 22.92
CA PHE A 82 -5.88 4.28 22.98
C PHE A 82 -7.11 4.59 22.14
N ARG A 83 -7.71 5.73 22.39
CA ARG A 83 -8.85 6.21 21.63
C ARG A 83 -8.43 6.54 20.19
N PRO A 84 -9.19 6.13 19.17
CA PRO A 84 -8.77 6.25 17.78
C PRO A 84 -8.71 7.71 17.27
N MET A 85 -9.60 8.61 17.75
CA MET A 85 -9.60 10.00 17.29
C MET A 85 -8.33 10.75 17.67
N PRO A 86 -7.88 10.75 18.95
CA PRO A 86 -6.62 11.37 19.35
C PRO A 86 -5.40 10.75 18.63
N LEU A 87 -5.40 9.44 18.36
CA LEU A 87 -4.29 8.80 17.66
C LEU A 87 -4.10 9.36 16.26
N ILE A 88 -5.19 9.53 15.50
CA ILE A 88 -5.09 10.14 14.17
C ILE A 88 -4.70 11.62 14.29
N LEU A 89 -5.22 12.35 15.26
CA LEU A 89 -4.83 13.75 15.48
C LEU A 89 -3.33 13.87 15.81
N VAL A 90 -2.81 13.05 16.71
CA VAL A 90 -1.38 13.04 17.05
C VAL A 90 -0.53 12.72 15.83
N SER A 91 -0.92 11.71 15.04
CA SER A 91 -0.24 11.38 13.79
C SER A 91 -0.24 12.59 12.84
N LEU A 92 -1.40 13.20 12.56
CA LEU A 92 -1.53 14.36 11.69
C LEU A 92 -0.68 15.55 12.15
N VAL A 93 -0.71 15.86 13.45
CA VAL A 93 0.06 16.99 14.03
C VAL A 93 1.57 16.75 13.93
N LEU A 94 2.02 15.51 14.13
CA LEU A 94 3.43 15.15 14.03
C LEU A 94 3.89 14.99 12.57
N ASP A 95 3.02 14.56 11.68
CA ASP A 95 3.34 14.42 10.26
C ASP A 95 3.65 15.78 9.59
N VAL A 96 3.00 16.87 10.03
CA VAL A 96 3.22 18.23 9.48
C VAL A 96 4.68 18.70 9.61
N PRO A 97 5.30 18.77 10.81
CA PRO A 97 6.68 19.23 10.94
C PRO A 97 7.69 18.30 10.27
N PHE A 98 7.48 16.98 10.27
CA PHE A 98 8.40 16.06 9.61
C PHE A 98 8.27 16.09 8.08
N LEU A 99 7.11 16.41 7.54
CA LEU A 99 6.96 16.68 6.11
C LEU A 99 7.65 18.01 5.73
N ALA A 100 7.49 19.05 6.53
CA ALA A 100 8.22 20.32 6.35
C ALA A 100 9.73 20.11 6.41
N LEU A 101 10.21 19.28 7.34
CA LEU A 101 11.64 18.97 7.48
C LEU A 101 12.19 18.26 6.24
N GLN A 102 11.40 17.46 5.52
CA GLN A 102 11.82 16.90 4.23
C GLN A 102 12.11 18.02 3.21
N GLY A 103 11.27 19.06 3.16
CA GLY A 103 11.50 20.23 2.32
C GLY A 103 12.71 21.09 2.75
N LEU A 104 13.11 21.05 4.02
CA LEU A 104 14.28 21.76 4.56
C LEU A 104 15.58 20.94 4.46
N ALA A 105 15.52 19.70 4.00
CA ALA A 105 16.66 18.81 3.99
C ALA A 105 17.82 19.38 3.14
N SER A 106 18.99 19.51 3.76
CA SER A 106 20.24 19.96 3.14
C SER A 106 21.24 18.84 2.90
N SER A 107 20.91 17.62 3.33
CA SER A 107 21.76 16.44 3.15
C SER A 107 20.93 15.16 3.14
N PHE A 108 21.53 14.06 2.65
CA PHE A 108 20.94 12.72 2.70
C PHE A 108 20.48 12.34 4.11
N GLY A 109 21.34 12.56 5.13
CA GLY A 109 21.03 12.15 6.51
C GLY A 109 19.82 12.88 7.09
N VAL A 110 19.67 14.18 6.83
CA VAL A 110 18.52 14.96 7.28
C VAL A 110 17.24 14.50 6.56
N LEU A 111 17.31 14.25 5.26
CA LEU A 111 16.16 13.76 4.49
C LEU A 111 15.74 12.36 4.95
N LEU A 112 16.71 11.46 5.18
CA LEU A 112 16.46 10.11 5.69
C LEU A 112 15.79 10.14 7.07
N LEU A 113 16.31 10.96 7.98
CA LEU A 113 15.74 11.11 9.33
C LEU A 113 14.33 11.68 9.28
N ALA A 114 14.10 12.72 8.45
CA ALA A 114 12.78 13.33 8.30
C ALA A 114 11.75 12.33 7.75
N ARG A 115 12.13 11.50 6.77
CA ARG A 115 11.28 10.44 6.22
C ARG A 115 11.02 9.35 7.24
N LEU A 116 12.04 8.92 7.99
CA LEU A 116 11.89 7.94 9.06
C LEU A 116 10.92 8.44 10.14
N CYS A 117 11.11 9.66 10.64
CA CYS A 117 10.22 10.24 11.65
C CYS A 117 8.78 10.40 11.14
N PHE A 118 8.61 10.83 9.88
CA PHE A 118 7.30 10.95 9.26
C PHE A 118 6.55 9.62 9.23
N ILE A 119 7.18 8.53 8.76
CA ILE A 119 6.51 7.21 8.72
C ILE A 119 6.28 6.63 10.11
N LEU A 120 7.18 6.87 11.08
CA LEU A 120 6.98 6.48 12.48
C LEU A 120 5.71 7.12 13.06
N CYS A 121 5.52 8.42 12.83
CA CYS A 121 4.32 9.14 13.27
C CYS A 121 3.06 8.60 12.59
N HIS A 122 3.15 8.31 11.29
CA HIS A 122 2.02 7.75 10.55
C HIS A 122 1.58 6.36 11.04
N VAL A 123 2.52 5.48 11.39
CA VAL A 123 2.23 4.11 11.86
C VAL A 123 1.40 4.12 13.15
N ILE A 124 1.50 5.17 13.98
CA ILE A 124 0.67 5.37 15.18
C ILE A 124 -0.84 5.33 14.84
N ALA A 125 -1.25 5.89 13.71
CA ALA A 125 -2.64 5.95 13.28
C ALA A 125 -3.17 4.64 12.66
N THR A 126 -2.31 3.66 12.40
CA THR A 126 -2.70 2.42 11.71
C THR A 126 -3.85 1.67 12.40
N PRO A 127 -3.81 1.40 13.72
CA PRO A 127 -4.90 0.70 14.41
C PRO A 127 -6.16 1.54 14.58
N ALA A 128 -6.04 2.87 14.49
CA ALA A 128 -7.17 3.77 14.72
C ALA A 128 -8.22 3.71 13.59
N ARG A 129 -7.79 3.47 12.35
CA ARG A 129 -8.68 3.49 11.18
C ARG A 129 -9.80 2.44 11.23
N PRO A 130 -9.52 1.14 11.44
CA PRO A 130 -10.57 0.13 11.58
C PRO A 130 -11.48 0.39 12.78
N LEU A 131 -10.94 0.92 13.88
CA LEU A 131 -11.72 1.28 15.06
C LEU A 131 -12.69 2.44 14.75
N LEU A 132 -12.25 3.47 14.04
CA LEU A 132 -13.12 4.57 13.60
C LEU A 132 -14.23 4.09 12.66
N MET A 133 -13.90 3.16 11.76
CA MET A 133 -14.90 2.58 10.88
C MET A 133 -16.02 1.92 11.70
N GLN A 134 -15.67 1.15 12.73
CA GLN A 134 -16.63 0.51 13.62
C GLN A 134 -17.43 1.49 14.47
N GLN A 135 -16.84 2.63 14.85
CA GLN A 135 -17.52 3.65 15.66
C GLN A 135 -18.52 4.48 14.88
N TRP A 136 -18.22 4.78 13.61
CA TRP A 136 -18.92 5.81 12.84
C TRP A 136 -19.73 5.28 11.67
N VAL A 137 -19.37 4.15 11.12
CA VAL A 137 -20.04 3.56 9.93
C VAL A 137 -20.97 2.43 10.37
N ALA A 138 -22.16 2.38 9.79
CA ALA A 138 -23.09 1.29 10.03
C ALA A 138 -22.54 -0.03 9.46
N PRO A 139 -22.64 -1.18 10.15
CA PRO A 139 -22.07 -2.46 9.68
C PRO A 139 -22.50 -2.86 8.27
N ARG A 140 -23.76 -2.61 7.91
CA ARG A 140 -24.29 -2.86 6.56
C ARG A 140 -23.63 -2.02 5.46
N GLN A 141 -22.95 -0.93 5.83
CA GLN A 141 -22.30 0.02 4.91
C GLN A 141 -20.78 -0.08 4.93
N TYR A 142 -20.16 -1.02 5.70
CA TYR A 142 -18.70 -1.19 5.73
C TYR A 142 -18.11 -1.47 4.36
N ALA A 143 -18.71 -2.36 3.57
CA ALA A 143 -18.25 -2.68 2.22
C ALA A 143 -18.28 -1.43 1.32
N LEU A 144 -19.36 -0.67 1.38
CA LEU A 144 -19.52 0.58 0.62
C LEU A 144 -18.47 1.63 1.05
N ALA A 145 -18.28 1.82 2.35
CA ALA A 145 -17.31 2.78 2.88
C ALA A 145 -15.88 2.40 2.50
N ASN A 146 -15.53 1.11 2.52
CA ASN A 146 -14.24 0.63 2.04
C ASN A 146 -14.07 0.84 0.53
N ALA A 147 -15.09 0.56 -0.28
CA ALA A 147 -15.05 0.77 -1.72
C ALA A 147 -14.86 2.25 -2.09
N ILE A 148 -15.63 3.15 -1.47
CA ILE A 148 -15.50 4.61 -1.67
C ILE A 148 -14.10 5.07 -1.21
N GLY A 149 -13.64 4.60 -0.04
CA GLY A 149 -12.31 4.94 0.47
C GLY A 149 -11.17 4.45 -0.42
N LEU A 150 -11.29 3.26 -1.01
CA LEU A 150 -10.30 2.74 -1.97
C LEU A 150 -10.32 3.55 -3.27
N SER A 151 -11.51 3.90 -3.78
CA SER A 151 -11.65 4.75 -4.96
C SER A 151 -11.03 6.13 -4.74
N GLN A 152 -11.29 6.76 -3.58
CA GLN A 152 -10.67 8.02 -3.17
C GLN A 152 -9.15 7.91 -3.13
N HIS A 153 -8.61 6.83 -2.55
CA HIS A 153 -7.18 6.57 -2.47
C HIS A 153 -6.55 6.45 -3.86
N SER A 154 -7.13 5.63 -4.73
CA SER A 154 -6.63 5.41 -6.09
C SER A 154 -6.70 6.67 -6.93
N LEU A 155 -7.79 7.43 -6.85
CA LEU A 155 -7.95 8.68 -7.57
C LEU A 155 -6.92 9.72 -7.11
N LEU A 156 -6.73 9.86 -5.80
CA LEU A 156 -5.74 10.80 -5.26
C LEU A 156 -4.32 10.46 -5.73
N LEU A 157 -3.96 9.18 -5.70
CA LEU A 157 -2.65 8.74 -6.19
C LEU A 157 -2.49 8.96 -7.70
N ALA A 158 -3.50 8.65 -8.50
CA ALA A 158 -3.47 8.87 -9.95
C ALA A 158 -3.27 10.36 -10.27
N VAL A 159 -4.05 11.24 -9.64
CA VAL A 159 -3.92 12.70 -9.80
C VAL A 159 -2.56 13.17 -9.33
N ALA A 160 -2.11 12.75 -8.14
CA ALA A 160 -0.83 13.14 -7.59
C ALA A 160 0.35 12.71 -8.49
N MET A 161 0.35 11.48 -8.98
CA MET A 161 1.37 11.00 -9.91
C MET A 161 1.38 11.82 -11.21
N SER A 162 0.20 12.12 -11.75
CA SER A 162 0.08 12.89 -13.00
C SER A 162 0.52 14.35 -12.86
N THR A 163 0.36 14.96 -11.68
CA THR A 163 0.56 16.40 -11.47
C THR A 163 1.81 16.77 -10.69
N SER A 164 2.46 15.83 -9.98
CA SER A 164 3.59 16.14 -9.09
C SER A 164 4.77 16.79 -9.82
N ALA A 165 5.14 16.30 -10.99
CA ALA A 165 6.23 16.90 -11.75
C ALA A 165 5.88 18.33 -12.24
N ALA A 166 4.62 18.54 -12.65
CA ALA A 166 4.13 19.88 -12.99
C ALA A 166 4.11 20.82 -11.78
N LEU A 167 3.74 20.30 -10.60
CA LEU A 167 3.79 21.04 -9.34
C LEU A 167 5.21 21.50 -9.02
N ILE A 168 6.22 20.61 -9.15
CA ILE A 168 7.62 20.96 -8.89
C ILE A 168 8.09 22.03 -9.86
N THR A 169 7.77 21.89 -11.15
CA THR A 169 8.15 22.85 -12.19
C THR A 169 7.48 24.21 -11.96
N ALA A 170 6.20 24.23 -11.63
CA ALA A 170 5.47 25.47 -11.34
C ALA A 170 5.94 26.14 -10.04
N ALA A 171 6.33 25.38 -9.03
CA ALA A 171 6.91 25.87 -7.80
C ALA A 171 8.36 26.36 -7.98
N GLY A 172 9.05 25.98 -9.07
CA GLY A 172 10.45 26.32 -9.32
C GLY A 172 11.45 25.59 -8.41
N SER A 173 10.98 24.81 -7.44
CA SER A 173 11.81 24.07 -6.48
C SER A 173 11.06 22.88 -5.90
N TRP A 174 11.76 21.74 -5.76
CA TRP A 174 11.21 20.59 -5.07
C TRP A 174 10.95 20.88 -3.58
N ARG A 175 11.73 21.77 -2.95
CA ARG A 175 11.52 22.20 -1.57
C ARG A 175 10.19 22.94 -1.40
N LEU A 176 9.90 23.89 -2.29
CA LEU A 176 8.65 24.63 -2.25
C LEU A 176 7.45 23.71 -2.50
N ALA A 177 7.58 22.71 -3.38
CA ALA A 177 6.55 21.70 -3.58
C ALA A 177 6.27 20.90 -2.28
N TYR A 178 7.32 20.54 -1.50
CA TYR A 178 7.12 19.92 -0.18
C TYR A 178 6.41 20.84 0.81
N PHE A 179 6.69 22.15 0.80
CA PHE A 179 5.95 23.11 1.66
C PHE A 179 4.50 23.25 1.24
N ILE A 180 4.18 23.21 -0.05
CA ILE A 180 2.78 23.19 -0.54
C ILE A 180 2.07 21.93 -0.04
N LEU A 181 2.71 20.77 -0.13
CA LEU A 181 2.17 19.52 0.41
C LEU A 181 2.01 19.59 1.94
N THR A 182 2.95 20.20 2.64
CA THR A 182 2.85 20.45 4.10
C THR A 182 1.67 21.34 4.44
N GLY A 183 1.43 22.40 3.66
CA GLY A 183 0.25 23.25 3.79
C GLY A 183 -1.05 22.49 3.58
N ALA A 184 -1.11 21.62 2.58
CA ALA A 184 -2.28 20.76 2.35
C ALA A 184 -2.53 19.79 3.53
N LEU A 185 -1.47 19.20 4.09
CA LEU A 185 -1.58 18.34 5.28
C LEU A 185 -2.02 19.13 6.52
N LEU A 186 -1.54 20.37 6.68
CA LEU A 186 -1.98 21.27 7.74
C LEU A 186 -3.47 21.59 7.63
N VAL A 187 -3.95 21.90 6.42
CA VAL A 187 -5.39 22.12 6.17
C VAL A 187 -6.19 20.88 6.53
N GLN A 188 -5.73 19.70 6.12
CA GLN A 188 -6.36 18.43 6.51
C GLN A 188 -6.40 18.25 8.03
N THR A 189 -5.32 18.60 8.74
CA THR A 189 -5.25 18.55 10.21
C THR A 189 -6.28 19.48 10.85
N LEU A 190 -6.41 20.72 10.36
CA LEU A 190 -7.40 21.68 10.84
C LEU A 190 -8.84 21.19 10.59
N VAL A 191 -9.10 20.65 9.39
CA VAL A 191 -10.41 20.04 9.06
C VAL A 191 -10.70 18.85 9.97
N TRP A 192 -9.69 18.01 10.28
CA TRP A 192 -9.84 16.91 11.23
C TRP A 192 -10.27 17.41 12.61
N VAL A 193 -9.60 18.43 13.16
CA VAL A 193 -9.95 19.04 14.45
C VAL A 193 -11.39 19.56 14.46
N ALA A 194 -11.84 20.18 13.37
CA ALA A 194 -13.19 20.73 13.25
C ALA A 194 -14.28 19.65 13.16
N VAL A 195 -14.01 18.55 12.44
CA VAL A 195 -15.02 17.53 12.10
C VAL A 195 -14.99 16.35 13.08
N ALA A 196 -13.81 15.91 13.49
CA ALA A 196 -13.64 14.68 14.26
C ALA A 196 -14.08 14.87 15.72
N ARG A 197 -14.99 14.00 16.17
CA ARG A 197 -15.41 13.94 17.59
C ARG A 197 -15.42 12.49 18.03
N GLU A 198 -14.98 12.24 19.25
CA GLU A 198 -15.01 10.91 19.85
C GLU A 198 -16.46 10.46 20.06
N LYS A 199 -16.78 9.25 19.61
CA LYS A 199 -18.00 8.55 19.97
C LYS A 199 -17.68 7.46 20.98
N ARG A 200 -18.45 7.34 22.04
CA ARG A 200 -18.39 6.18 22.92
C ARG A 200 -18.91 4.98 22.16
N ALA A 201 -18.02 4.11 21.72
CA ALA A 201 -18.38 2.88 21.03
C ALA A 201 -17.81 1.66 21.75
N PRO A 202 -18.34 0.47 21.55
CA PRO A 202 -17.94 -0.76 22.24
C PRO A 202 -16.57 -1.27 21.75
N VAL A 203 -15.52 -0.43 21.90
CA VAL A 203 -14.12 -0.80 21.59
C VAL A 203 -13.64 -1.94 22.52
N GLN A 204 -14.24 -2.05 23.70
CA GLN A 204 -13.84 -3.02 24.73
C GLN A 204 -14.00 -4.49 24.30
N GLY A 205 -14.96 -4.81 23.43
CA GLY A 205 -15.16 -6.19 22.94
C GLY A 205 -14.03 -6.63 21.98
N LEU A 206 -13.63 -5.76 21.06
CA LEU A 206 -12.54 -6.03 20.13
C LEU A 206 -11.19 -6.06 20.86
N GLN A 207 -10.97 -5.17 21.80
CA GLN A 207 -9.77 -5.18 22.65
C GLN A 207 -9.66 -6.46 23.50
N ARG A 208 -10.75 -6.92 24.09
CA ARG A 208 -10.77 -8.21 24.80
C ARG A 208 -10.53 -9.39 23.88
N ALA A 209 -11.11 -9.37 22.68
CA ALA A 209 -10.88 -10.42 21.67
C ALA A 209 -9.41 -10.46 21.20
N LEU A 210 -8.77 -9.30 21.03
CA LEU A 210 -7.34 -9.22 20.66
C LEU A 210 -6.42 -9.64 21.83
N LEU A 211 -6.79 -9.33 23.08
CA LEU A 211 -6.00 -9.66 24.28
C LEU A 211 -6.24 -11.08 24.80
N ALA A 212 -7.41 -11.66 24.57
CA ALA A 212 -7.76 -13.02 25.02
C ALA A 212 -7.04 -14.15 24.26
N HIS A 213 -6.23 -13.82 23.26
CA HIS A 213 -5.62 -14.79 22.35
C HIS A 213 -4.14 -14.99 22.64
N GLN A 214 -3.81 -15.67 23.75
CA GLN A 214 -2.44 -16.00 24.19
C GLN A 214 -1.82 -17.23 23.53
N ALA A 215 -2.52 -18.00 22.72
CA ALA A 215 -1.92 -19.12 22.00
C ALA A 215 -1.09 -18.62 20.83
N SER A 216 0.19 -18.94 20.79
CA SER A 216 1.12 -18.59 19.71
C SER A 216 0.70 -19.31 18.41
N PRO A 217 0.09 -18.62 17.45
CA PRO A 217 -0.34 -19.26 16.20
C PRO A 217 0.80 -19.35 15.18
N LEU A 218 2.06 -19.21 15.61
CA LEU A 218 3.23 -19.29 14.74
C LEU A 218 3.39 -20.68 14.08
N SER A 219 2.75 -21.72 14.65
CA SER A 219 2.66 -23.03 13.99
C SER A 219 2.02 -22.96 12.61
N ALA A 220 1.07 -22.04 12.39
CA ALA A 220 0.43 -21.83 11.09
C ALA A 220 1.43 -21.54 9.96
N LEU A 221 2.55 -20.89 10.26
CA LEU A 221 3.61 -20.60 9.28
C LEU A 221 4.31 -21.88 8.76
N ARG A 222 4.29 -22.95 9.54
CA ARG A 222 4.84 -24.27 9.16
C ARG A 222 3.76 -25.17 8.58
N THR A 223 2.54 -25.09 9.11
CA THR A 223 1.41 -25.92 8.69
C THR A 223 0.90 -25.56 7.30
N TYR A 224 0.95 -24.24 6.95
CA TYR A 224 0.44 -23.73 5.69
C TYR A 224 1.56 -23.10 4.84
N PRO A 225 2.40 -23.91 4.16
CA PRO A 225 3.45 -23.39 3.28
C PRO A 225 2.91 -22.56 2.11
N GLN A 226 1.63 -22.74 1.75
CA GLN A 226 0.93 -21.93 0.74
C GLN A 226 0.94 -20.43 1.08
N GLY A 227 0.90 -20.07 2.36
CA GLY A 227 1.00 -18.68 2.81
C GLY A 227 2.31 -18.01 2.39
N TRP A 228 3.41 -18.75 2.41
CA TRP A 228 4.71 -18.27 1.91
C TRP A 228 4.72 -18.07 0.40
N LEU A 229 4.11 -18.97 -0.36
CA LEU A 229 4.03 -18.86 -1.83
C LEU A 229 3.21 -17.63 -2.25
N ILE A 230 2.07 -17.38 -1.58
CA ILE A 230 1.28 -16.15 -1.78
C ILE A 230 2.12 -14.93 -1.42
N GLY A 231 2.77 -14.94 -0.26
CA GLY A 231 3.58 -13.84 0.23
C GLY A 231 4.78 -13.52 -0.67
N VAL A 232 5.49 -14.52 -1.18
CA VAL A 232 6.61 -14.35 -2.12
C VAL A 232 6.13 -13.79 -3.46
N THR A 233 4.97 -14.21 -3.95
CA THR A 233 4.37 -13.62 -5.15
C THR A 233 4.05 -12.14 -4.93
N MET A 234 3.43 -11.79 -3.79
CA MET A 234 3.14 -10.40 -3.44
C MET A 234 4.41 -9.57 -3.24
N LEU A 235 5.46 -10.14 -2.64
CA LEU A 235 6.78 -9.50 -2.52
C LEU A 235 7.33 -9.14 -3.90
N ALA A 236 7.31 -10.09 -4.83
CA ALA A 236 7.81 -9.89 -6.19
C ALA A 236 7.06 -8.78 -6.94
N LEU A 237 5.72 -8.80 -6.90
CA LEU A 237 4.88 -7.76 -7.51
C LEU A 237 5.14 -6.39 -6.89
N SER A 238 5.21 -6.32 -5.57
CA SER A 238 5.44 -5.06 -4.83
C SER A 238 6.83 -4.50 -5.10
N ALA A 239 7.85 -5.34 -5.22
CA ALA A 239 9.22 -4.91 -5.51
C ALA A 239 9.34 -4.24 -6.89
N THR A 240 8.80 -4.87 -7.93
CA THR A 240 8.77 -4.28 -9.27
C THR A 240 7.99 -2.97 -9.30
N TRP A 241 6.83 -2.94 -8.66
CA TRP A 241 6.01 -1.72 -8.58
C TRP A 241 6.80 -0.55 -8.02
N THR A 242 7.41 -0.73 -6.84
CA THR A 242 8.11 0.38 -6.16
C THR A 242 9.40 0.75 -6.86
N GLY A 243 10.13 -0.22 -7.41
CA GLY A 243 11.33 0.04 -8.20
C GLY A 243 11.03 0.88 -9.44
N LEU A 244 9.98 0.53 -10.19
CA LEU A 244 9.53 1.31 -11.34
C LEU A 244 9.07 2.71 -10.94
N VAL A 245 8.18 2.81 -9.93
CA VAL A 245 7.67 4.12 -9.47
C VAL A 245 8.80 5.02 -8.99
N THR A 246 9.83 4.46 -8.35
CA THR A 246 10.96 5.24 -7.80
C THR A 246 11.95 5.69 -8.88
N PHE A 247 12.37 4.77 -9.75
CA PHE A 247 13.52 5.04 -10.63
C PHE A 247 13.16 5.31 -12.09
N LEU A 248 11.96 4.94 -12.53
CA LEU A 248 11.56 5.19 -13.93
C LEU A 248 11.59 6.68 -14.31
N PRO A 249 11.14 7.65 -13.47
CA PRO A 249 11.27 9.07 -13.81
C PRO A 249 12.71 9.50 -14.08
N THR A 250 13.65 9.03 -13.25
CA THR A 250 15.07 9.31 -13.39
C THR A 250 15.63 8.67 -14.66
N LEU A 251 15.27 7.40 -14.93
CA LEU A 251 15.67 6.72 -16.16
C LEU A 251 15.17 7.45 -17.41
N LEU A 252 13.93 7.92 -17.39
CA LEU A 252 13.33 8.66 -18.52
C LEU A 252 14.03 9.99 -18.76
N LEU A 253 14.40 10.69 -17.70
CA LEU A 253 15.11 11.96 -17.78
C LEU A 253 16.57 11.76 -18.23
N GLU A 254 17.35 10.97 -17.47
CA GLU A 254 18.80 10.85 -17.66
C GLU A 254 19.19 10.08 -18.94
N ASN A 255 18.47 9.00 -19.23
CA ASN A 255 18.83 8.12 -20.36
C ASN A 255 18.04 8.41 -21.66
N ARG A 256 16.90 9.09 -21.55
CA ARG A 256 15.99 9.30 -22.71
C ARG A 256 15.67 10.77 -22.98
N GLY A 257 16.14 11.68 -22.14
CA GLY A 257 15.94 13.14 -22.31
C GLY A 257 14.47 13.58 -22.18
N LEU A 258 13.58 12.73 -21.62
CA LEU A 258 12.18 13.09 -21.45
C LEU A 258 12.02 14.01 -20.24
N ALA A 259 11.36 15.15 -20.45
CA ALA A 259 11.15 16.13 -19.39
C ALA A 259 10.40 15.51 -18.18
N PRO A 260 10.73 15.91 -16.94
CA PRO A 260 10.05 15.42 -15.74
C PRO A 260 8.55 15.65 -15.75
N THR A 261 8.07 16.73 -16.38
CA THR A 261 6.65 17.04 -16.58
C THR A 261 5.92 15.99 -17.39
N PHE A 262 6.64 15.20 -18.18
CA PHE A 262 6.08 14.12 -19.00
C PHE A 262 6.08 12.77 -18.25
N SER A 263 7.04 12.52 -17.37
CA SER A 263 7.16 11.28 -16.63
C SER A 263 6.05 11.11 -15.57
N GLY A 264 5.53 12.21 -15.01
CA GLY A 264 4.41 12.17 -14.05
C GLY A 264 3.13 11.60 -14.67
N PRO A 265 2.58 12.20 -15.73
CA PRO A 265 1.43 11.64 -16.45
C PRO A 265 1.64 10.19 -16.90
N LEU A 266 2.85 9.83 -17.37
CA LEU A 266 3.17 8.45 -17.73
C LEU A 266 3.00 7.48 -16.55
N LEU A 267 3.54 7.81 -15.38
CA LEU A 267 3.37 7.00 -14.17
C LEU A 267 1.91 6.98 -13.68
N GLY A 268 1.13 8.02 -13.97
CA GLY A 268 -0.31 8.04 -13.70
C GLY A 268 -1.04 6.85 -14.33
N PHE A 269 -0.61 6.41 -15.52
CA PHE A 269 -1.21 5.26 -16.23
C PHE A 269 -1.11 3.95 -15.44
N LEU A 270 -0.08 3.79 -14.62
CA LEU A 270 0.08 2.68 -13.70
C LEU A 270 -1.10 2.60 -12.70
N TYR A 271 -1.49 3.74 -12.14
CA TYR A 271 -2.62 3.83 -11.21
C TYR A 271 -3.98 3.80 -11.91
N TYR A 272 -4.09 4.34 -13.12
CA TYR A 272 -5.31 4.20 -13.93
C TYR A 272 -5.56 2.74 -14.30
N GLY A 273 -4.51 1.95 -14.58
CA GLY A 273 -4.61 0.51 -14.82
C GLY A 273 -5.01 -0.30 -13.58
N LEU A 274 -4.62 0.16 -12.38
CA LEU A 274 -4.96 -0.48 -11.11
C LEU A 274 -6.48 -0.53 -10.87
N ILE A 275 -7.21 0.53 -11.23
CA ILE A 275 -8.64 0.63 -10.97
C ILE A 275 -9.43 -0.49 -11.69
N PRO A 276 -9.36 -0.61 -13.04
CA PRO A 276 -10.04 -1.71 -13.72
C PRO A 276 -9.44 -3.07 -13.35
N GLY A 277 -8.14 -3.16 -13.04
CA GLY A 277 -7.50 -4.38 -12.58
C GLY A 277 -8.16 -4.93 -11.31
N ALA A 278 -8.30 -4.11 -10.28
CA ALA A 278 -8.92 -4.50 -9.02
C ALA A 278 -10.41 -4.90 -9.19
N LEU A 279 -11.17 -4.16 -10.01
CA LEU A 279 -12.56 -4.48 -10.30
C LEU A 279 -12.71 -5.81 -11.04
N LEU A 280 -11.90 -6.02 -12.08
CA LEU A 280 -11.86 -7.28 -12.84
C LEU A 280 -11.44 -8.44 -11.95
N GLY A 281 -10.48 -8.24 -11.02
CA GLY A 281 -10.05 -9.24 -10.06
C GLY A 281 -11.20 -9.76 -9.20
N GLY A 282 -12.03 -8.85 -8.68
CA GLY A 282 -13.20 -9.21 -7.89
C GLY A 282 -14.30 -9.95 -8.70
N VAL A 283 -14.40 -9.70 -10.01
CA VAL A 283 -15.32 -10.43 -10.91
C VAL A 283 -14.76 -11.80 -11.27
N LEU A 284 -13.48 -11.86 -11.66
CA LEU A 284 -12.81 -13.09 -12.07
C LEU A 284 -12.64 -14.07 -10.92
N GLU A 285 -12.51 -13.58 -9.69
CA GLU A 285 -12.47 -14.40 -8.49
C GLU A 285 -13.66 -15.37 -8.41
N LYS A 286 -14.85 -14.93 -8.83
CA LYS A 286 -16.05 -15.73 -8.84
C LYS A 286 -16.10 -16.76 -9.97
N LYS A 287 -15.46 -16.47 -11.10
CA LYS A 287 -15.52 -17.29 -12.34
C LYS A 287 -14.39 -18.29 -12.46
N VAL A 288 -13.18 -17.91 -12.03
CA VAL A 288 -11.98 -18.73 -12.18
C VAL A 288 -11.78 -19.58 -10.93
N GLN A 289 -11.95 -20.88 -11.07
CA GLN A 289 -11.82 -21.83 -9.96
C GLN A 289 -10.36 -22.14 -9.62
N ASN A 290 -9.48 -22.16 -10.61
CA ASN A 290 -8.06 -22.44 -10.40
C ASN A 290 -7.32 -21.21 -9.86
N ARG A 291 -7.17 -21.15 -8.54
CA ARG A 291 -6.53 -20.03 -7.83
C ARG A 291 -5.07 -19.82 -8.20
N LYS A 292 -4.37 -20.85 -8.60
CA LYS A 292 -2.98 -20.82 -9.06
C LYS A 292 -2.74 -19.83 -10.20
N LEU A 293 -3.72 -19.66 -11.10
CA LEU A 293 -3.61 -18.73 -12.24
C LEU A 293 -3.46 -17.29 -11.79
N PHE A 294 -4.04 -16.90 -10.66
CA PHE A 294 -3.92 -15.55 -10.12
C PHE A 294 -2.57 -15.25 -9.46
N LEU A 295 -1.72 -16.25 -9.27
CA LEU A 295 -0.37 -16.05 -8.75
C LEU A 295 0.65 -15.96 -9.90
N TRP A 296 0.81 -17.02 -10.70
CA TRP A 296 1.91 -17.08 -11.66
C TRP A 296 1.68 -16.23 -12.91
N ILE A 297 0.44 -16.12 -13.45
CA ILE A 297 0.19 -15.31 -14.65
C ILE A 297 0.45 -13.82 -14.39
N PRO A 298 -0.11 -13.19 -13.34
CA PRO A 298 0.20 -11.81 -13.02
C PRO A 298 1.69 -11.57 -12.74
N ALA A 299 2.37 -12.50 -12.05
CA ALA A 299 3.80 -12.38 -11.80
C ALA A 299 4.61 -12.43 -13.10
N LEU A 300 4.28 -13.34 -14.04
CA LEU A 300 4.90 -13.42 -15.34
C LEU A 300 4.64 -12.15 -16.18
N CYS A 301 3.39 -11.71 -16.24
CA CYS A 301 3.04 -10.47 -16.95
C CYS A 301 3.80 -9.28 -16.37
N ASN A 302 3.88 -9.16 -15.04
CA ASN A 302 4.61 -8.08 -14.38
C ASN A 302 6.10 -8.09 -14.73
N MET A 303 6.73 -9.27 -14.74
CA MET A 303 8.12 -9.46 -15.18
C MET A 303 8.33 -9.00 -16.63
N LEU A 304 7.52 -9.50 -17.56
CA LEU A 304 7.65 -9.21 -18.98
C LEU A 304 7.38 -7.73 -19.29
N LEU A 305 6.32 -7.17 -18.71
CA LEU A 305 5.99 -5.74 -18.86
C LEU A 305 7.07 -4.85 -18.26
N GLY A 306 7.60 -5.19 -17.07
CA GLY A 306 8.71 -4.48 -16.46
C GLY A 306 9.96 -4.48 -17.34
N ILE A 307 10.35 -5.62 -17.89
CA ILE A 307 11.47 -5.74 -18.84
C ILE A 307 11.19 -4.87 -20.08
N ALA A 308 10.00 -4.96 -20.67
CA ALA A 308 9.64 -4.17 -21.84
C ALA A 308 9.73 -2.65 -21.57
N ILE A 309 9.30 -2.18 -20.39
CA ILE A 309 9.39 -0.78 -19.99
C ILE A 309 10.86 -0.29 -19.97
N THR A 310 11.80 -1.13 -19.50
CA THR A 310 13.21 -0.73 -19.43
C THR A 310 13.85 -0.48 -20.80
N TYR A 311 13.31 -1.03 -21.88
CA TYR A 311 13.81 -0.84 -23.24
C TYR A 311 12.97 0.12 -24.09
N THR A 312 11.72 0.38 -23.70
CA THR A 312 10.78 1.17 -24.50
C THR A 312 11.08 2.67 -24.36
N THR A 313 11.21 3.35 -25.50
CA THR A 313 11.41 4.81 -25.58
C THR A 313 10.14 5.54 -26.03
N ALA A 314 9.25 4.89 -26.78
CA ALA A 314 8.03 5.49 -27.31
C ALA A 314 7.01 5.80 -26.19
N PRO A 315 6.59 7.06 -26.00
CA PRO A 315 5.70 7.44 -24.89
C PRO A 315 4.36 6.70 -24.89
N TRP A 316 3.73 6.55 -26.06
CA TRP A 316 2.44 5.87 -26.18
C TRP A 316 2.54 4.38 -25.77
N LEU A 317 3.66 3.73 -26.11
CA LEU A 317 3.90 2.33 -25.72
C LEU A 317 4.18 2.22 -24.23
N LEU A 318 4.92 3.19 -23.63
CA LEU A 318 5.10 3.28 -22.19
C LEU A 318 3.76 3.42 -21.45
N MET A 319 2.83 4.24 -21.95
CA MET A 319 1.48 4.37 -21.38
C MET A 319 0.76 3.01 -21.37
N MET A 320 0.80 2.27 -22.49
CA MET A 320 0.18 0.94 -22.58
C MET A 320 0.83 -0.06 -21.62
N LEU A 321 2.16 -0.11 -21.57
CA LEU A 321 2.90 -1.03 -20.70
C LEU A 321 2.67 -0.72 -19.22
N LEU A 322 2.68 0.55 -18.84
CA LEU A 322 2.41 0.98 -17.47
C LEU A 322 0.96 0.67 -17.05
N THR A 323 0.00 0.90 -17.94
CA THR A 323 -1.39 0.46 -17.73
C THR A 323 -1.45 -1.04 -17.51
N GLY A 324 -0.70 -1.82 -18.31
CA GLY A 324 -0.57 -3.27 -18.16
C GLY A 324 -0.04 -3.67 -16.79
N VAL A 325 1.00 -3.01 -16.28
CA VAL A 325 1.53 -3.26 -14.93
C VAL A 325 0.47 -2.94 -13.87
N GLY A 326 -0.31 -1.86 -14.05
CA GLY A 326 -1.45 -1.56 -13.18
C GLY A 326 -2.51 -2.67 -13.20
N LEU A 327 -2.85 -3.17 -14.39
CA LEU A 327 -3.81 -4.27 -14.58
C LEU A 327 -3.36 -5.58 -13.93
N VAL A 328 -2.06 -5.84 -13.83
CA VAL A 328 -1.52 -7.03 -13.13
C VAL A 328 -2.01 -7.13 -11.69
N TRP A 329 -2.35 -6.02 -11.04
CA TRP A 329 -2.94 -6.01 -9.69
C TRP A 329 -4.36 -6.57 -9.62
N ILE A 330 -4.89 -7.09 -10.75
CA ILE A 330 -6.08 -7.98 -10.79
C ILE A 330 -5.95 -9.16 -9.81
N ALA A 331 -4.74 -9.58 -9.50
CA ALA A 331 -4.43 -10.63 -8.55
C ALA A 331 -4.68 -10.23 -7.08
N SER A 332 -4.57 -8.94 -6.73
CA SER A 332 -4.59 -8.48 -5.34
C SER A 332 -5.85 -8.87 -4.58
N PRO A 333 -7.09 -8.64 -5.08
CA PRO A 333 -8.29 -9.06 -4.36
C PRO A 333 -8.37 -10.57 -4.11
N VAL A 334 -7.85 -11.36 -5.06
CA VAL A 334 -7.84 -12.82 -4.94
C VAL A 334 -6.81 -13.27 -3.92
N MET A 335 -5.60 -12.72 -3.97
CA MET A 335 -4.53 -13.06 -3.01
C MET A 335 -4.89 -12.70 -1.56
N GLU A 336 -5.72 -11.68 -1.35
CA GLU A 336 -6.23 -11.33 -0.02
C GLU A 336 -7.25 -12.35 0.51
N ILE A 337 -7.93 -13.09 -0.37
CA ILE A 337 -8.94 -14.11 0.00
C ILE A 337 -8.30 -15.50 0.16
N LEU A 338 -7.22 -15.80 -0.57
CA LEU A 338 -6.57 -17.11 -0.55
C LEU A 338 -6.26 -17.67 0.86
N PRO A 339 -5.82 -16.86 1.84
CA PRO A 339 -5.63 -17.36 3.21
C PRO A 339 -6.89 -17.93 3.86
N PHE A 340 -8.07 -17.46 3.46
CA PHE A 340 -9.37 -17.94 4.00
C PHE A 340 -9.84 -19.23 3.31
N GLU A 341 -9.27 -19.58 2.17
CA GLU A 341 -9.62 -20.76 1.39
C GLU A 341 -8.70 -21.97 1.69
N LEU A 342 -7.72 -21.80 2.60
CA LEU A 342 -6.83 -22.90 2.98
C LEU A 342 -7.62 -24.00 3.74
N PRO A 343 -7.33 -25.29 3.48
CA PRO A 343 -8.06 -26.39 4.09
C PRO A 343 -7.87 -26.39 5.60
N ASP A 344 -8.96 -26.60 6.34
CA ASP A 344 -9.01 -26.76 7.80
C ASP A 344 -8.39 -25.60 8.61
N ILE A 345 -8.18 -24.44 7.98
CA ILE A 345 -7.56 -23.29 8.64
C ILE A 345 -8.52 -22.67 9.68
N GLN A 346 -7.99 -22.41 10.85
CA GLN A 346 -8.73 -21.75 11.92
C GLN A 346 -8.69 -20.22 11.79
N PRO A 347 -9.69 -19.48 12.29
CA PRO A 347 -9.73 -18.01 12.19
C PRO A 347 -8.48 -17.30 12.72
N ARG A 348 -7.80 -17.90 13.71
CA ARG A 348 -6.55 -17.36 14.28
C ARG A 348 -5.36 -17.53 13.34
N GLU A 349 -5.29 -18.67 12.67
CA GLU A 349 -4.23 -18.99 11.71
C GLU A 349 -4.35 -18.14 10.45
N ILE A 350 -5.59 -17.84 10.01
CA ILE A 350 -5.87 -16.91 8.92
C ILE A 350 -5.20 -15.55 9.19
N ALA A 351 -5.36 -15.00 10.40
CA ALA A 351 -4.77 -13.72 10.77
C ALA A 351 -3.23 -13.73 10.65
N VAL A 352 -2.59 -14.84 11.00
CA VAL A 352 -1.13 -15.01 10.87
C VAL A 352 -0.70 -15.07 9.40
N ILE A 353 -1.39 -15.86 8.58
CA ILE A 353 -1.07 -15.97 7.15
C ILE A 353 -1.31 -14.66 6.43
N VAL A 354 -2.41 -13.95 6.71
CA VAL A 354 -2.67 -12.60 6.16
C VAL A 354 -1.56 -11.63 6.57
N SER A 355 -1.11 -11.69 7.83
CA SER A 355 -0.02 -10.84 8.32
C SER A 355 1.31 -11.17 7.64
N LEU A 356 1.61 -12.46 7.43
CA LEU A 356 2.79 -12.90 6.67
C LEU A 356 2.77 -12.32 5.25
N VAL A 357 1.66 -12.46 4.53
CA VAL A 357 1.51 -11.95 3.16
C VAL A 357 1.70 -10.43 3.13
N LYS A 358 1.10 -9.69 4.06
CA LYS A 358 1.27 -8.23 4.16
C LYS A 358 2.72 -7.82 4.49
N THR A 359 3.37 -8.54 5.39
CA THR A 359 4.78 -8.29 5.74
C THR A 359 5.69 -8.53 4.53
N LEU A 360 5.51 -9.63 3.81
CA LEU A 360 6.30 -9.94 2.61
C LEU A 360 6.03 -8.91 1.49
N SER A 361 4.79 -8.49 1.30
CA SER A 361 4.46 -7.40 0.36
C SER A 361 5.16 -6.09 0.77
N GLY A 362 5.13 -5.72 2.04
CA GLY A 362 5.82 -4.55 2.58
C GLY A 362 7.33 -4.61 2.38
N LEU A 363 7.94 -5.78 2.61
CA LEU A 363 9.35 -6.03 2.32
C LEU A 363 9.64 -5.91 0.81
N GLY A 364 8.75 -6.38 -0.05
CA GLY A 364 8.86 -6.19 -1.50
C GLY A 364 8.96 -4.72 -1.88
N PHE A 365 8.06 -3.89 -1.36
CA PHE A 365 8.10 -2.43 -1.58
C PHE A 365 9.42 -1.79 -1.13
N ALA A 366 10.09 -2.33 -0.10
CA ALA A 366 11.39 -1.86 0.37
C ALA A 366 12.55 -2.39 -0.49
N ILE A 367 12.54 -3.69 -0.79
CA ILE A 367 13.63 -4.39 -1.49
C ILE A 367 13.74 -3.90 -2.93
N GLY A 368 12.63 -3.59 -3.60
CA GLY A 368 12.64 -3.14 -5.00
C GLY A 368 13.60 -1.97 -5.27
N PRO A 369 13.40 -0.82 -4.61
CA PRO A 369 14.31 0.32 -4.77
C PRO A 369 15.73 0.05 -4.28
N LEU A 370 15.92 -0.73 -3.20
CA LEU A 370 17.23 -1.08 -2.69
C LEU A 370 18.03 -1.91 -3.69
N VAL A 371 17.44 -2.97 -4.24
CA VAL A 371 18.08 -3.82 -5.25
C VAL A 371 18.41 -3.02 -6.50
N THR A 372 17.46 -2.21 -6.98
CA THR A 372 17.70 -1.34 -8.14
C THR A 372 18.86 -0.40 -7.90
N GLY A 373 18.90 0.26 -6.73
CA GLY A 373 19.97 1.19 -6.36
C GLY A 373 21.34 0.52 -6.25
N LEU A 374 21.42 -0.64 -5.58
CA LEU A 374 22.66 -1.41 -5.43
C LEU A 374 23.23 -1.88 -6.76
N VAL A 375 22.38 -2.45 -7.62
CA VAL A 375 22.81 -2.90 -8.96
C VAL A 375 23.20 -1.72 -9.84
N ALA A 376 22.45 -0.61 -9.80
CA ALA A 376 22.76 0.59 -10.56
C ALA A 376 24.10 1.19 -10.12
N GLN A 377 24.41 1.21 -8.83
CA GLN A 377 25.69 1.69 -8.33
C GLN A 377 26.87 0.78 -8.74
N GLY A 378 26.67 -0.54 -8.68
CA GLY A 378 27.71 -1.50 -9.05
C GLY A 378 27.99 -1.56 -10.55
N THR A 379 26.97 -1.32 -11.39
CA THR A 379 27.08 -1.41 -12.86
C THR A 379 27.22 -0.06 -13.55
N GLY A 380 27.02 1.05 -12.84
CA GLY A 380 26.95 2.38 -13.43
C GLY A 380 25.70 2.62 -14.30
N SER A 381 24.71 1.72 -14.28
CA SER A 381 23.53 1.78 -15.16
C SER A 381 22.22 1.56 -14.41
N LEU A 382 21.40 2.60 -14.36
CA LEU A 382 20.07 2.53 -13.77
C LEU A 382 19.14 1.59 -14.53
N GLN A 383 19.29 1.52 -15.86
CA GLN A 383 18.56 0.58 -16.71
C GLN A 383 18.85 -0.86 -16.32
N THR A 384 20.12 -1.20 -16.08
CA THR A 384 20.53 -2.54 -15.62
C THR A 384 19.95 -2.85 -14.25
N GLY A 385 19.92 -1.87 -13.34
CA GLY A 385 19.30 -2.02 -12.01
C GLY A 385 17.82 -2.40 -12.09
N LEU A 386 17.05 -1.67 -12.90
CA LEU A 386 15.63 -1.98 -13.12
C LEU A 386 15.41 -3.31 -13.83
N LEU A 387 16.26 -3.65 -14.83
CA LEU A 387 16.17 -4.90 -15.56
C LEU A 387 16.38 -6.11 -14.63
N VAL A 388 17.42 -6.06 -13.78
CA VAL A 388 17.70 -7.12 -12.81
C VAL A 388 16.54 -7.25 -11.82
N LEU A 389 15.98 -6.14 -11.34
CA LEU A 389 14.80 -6.18 -10.47
C LEU A 389 13.62 -6.89 -11.17
N CYS A 390 13.32 -6.53 -12.42
CA CYS A 390 12.23 -7.16 -13.19
C CYS A 390 12.47 -8.65 -13.39
N MET A 391 13.70 -9.08 -13.64
CA MET A 391 14.05 -10.51 -13.75
C MET A 391 13.88 -11.24 -12.41
N LEU A 392 14.26 -10.62 -11.29
CA LEU A 392 14.10 -11.20 -9.95
C LEU A 392 12.62 -11.43 -9.58
N THR A 393 11.68 -10.71 -10.21
CA THR A 393 10.25 -11.00 -10.01
C THR A 393 9.82 -12.35 -10.56
N GLY A 394 10.66 -13.01 -11.37
CA GLY A 394 10.50 -14.42 -11.76
C GLY A 394 10.38 -15.39 -10.58
N VAL A 395 10.91 -15.01 -9.38
CA VAL A 395 10.70 -15.78 -8.14
C VAL A 395 9.20 -15.87 -7.82
N GLY A 396 8.43 -14.81 -8.05
CA GLY A 396 6.98 -14.83 -7.89
C GLY A 396 6.27 -15.77 -8.88
N VAL A 397 6.80 -15.90 -10.11
CA VAL A 397 6.32 -16.88 -11.09
C VAL A 397 6.54 -18.30 -10.58
N ILE A 398 7.74 -18.60 -10.09
CA ILE A 398 8.09 -19.92 -9.53
C ILE A 398 7.18 -20.24 -8.34
N ALA A 399 7.04 -19.30 -7.40
CA ALA A 399 6.16 -19.46 -6.24
C ALA A 399 4.71 -19.72 -6.66
N GLY A 400 4.21 -18.98 -7.63
CA GLY A 400 2.86 -19.18 -8.17
C GLY A 400 2.69 -20.52 -8.90
N ILE A 401 3.70 -21.02 -9.60
CA ILE A 401 3.66 -22.35 -10.26
C ILE A 401 3.67 -23.47 -9.20
N TRP A 402 4.36 -23.31 -8.11
CA TRP A 402 4.41 -24.31 -7.03
C TRP A 402 3.17 -24.27 -6.13
N TYR A 403 2.34 -23.24 -6.23
CA TYR A 403 1.10 -23.19 -5.48
C TYR A 403 0.20 -24.37 -5.87
N PRO A 404 -0.29 -25.16 -4.91
CA PRO A 404 -1.12 -26.33 -5.22
C PRO A 404 -2.45 -25.90 -5.85
N PRO A 405 -2.98 -26.64 -6.81
CA PRO A 405 -4.28 -26.34 -7.39
C PRO A 405 -5.35 -26.52 -6.32
N GLN A 406 -5.94 -25.40 -5.89
CA GLN A 406 -7.09 -25.42 -5.01
C GLN A 406 -8.35 -25.23 -5.86
N HIS A 407 -9.24 -26.22 -5.83
CA HIS A 407 -10.60 -26.03 -6.29
C HIS A 407 -11.38 -25.40 -5.13
N LYS A 408 -12.20 -24.42 -5.44
CA LYS A 408 -13.13 -23.79 -4.50
C LYS A 408 -13.87 -24.94 -3.79
N ALA A 409 -13.72 -25.06 -2.46
CA ALA A 409 -14.44 -26.05 -1.69
C ALA A 409 -15.93 -25.86 -1.98
N SER A 410 -16.56 -26.90 -2.52
CA SER A 410 -17.99 -26.88 -2.79
C SER A 410 -18.72 -26.71 -1.44
N ASN A 411 -19.22 -25.50 -1.20
CA ASN A 411 -19.90 -25.10 0.03
C ASN A 411 -21.30 -25.76 0.17
N ASN A 412 -21.44 -27.01 -0.31
CA ASN A 412 -22.70 -27.78 -0.25
C ASN A 412 -22.86 -28.57 1.03
N GLY A 413 -21.92 -28.47 2.01
CA GLY A 413 -21.98 -29.26 3.24
C GLY A 413 -22.49 -28.56 4.51
N ALA A 414 -22.37 -27.20 4.57
CA ALA A 414 -22.57 -26.50 5.85
C ALA A 414 -23.98 -25.91 6.07
N ILE A 415 -24.87 -25.91 5.09
CA ILE A 415 -26.24 -25.36 5.25
C ILE A 415 -27.29 -26.45 5.48
N ARG A 416 -26.93 -27.73 5.46
CA ARG A 416 -27.91 -28.84 5.72
C ARG A 416 -27.89 -29.42 7.13
N ALA A 417 -27.01 -28.93 8.02
CA ALA A 417 -26.93 -29.46 9.39
C ALA A 417 -27.77 -28.70 10.44
N ASP A 418 -28.36 -27.54 10.10
CA ASP A 418 -29.15 -26.74 11.05
C ASP A 418 -30.66 -26.69 10.75
N LEU A 419 -31.18 -27.59 9.93
CA LEU A 419 -32.62 -27.75 9.67
C LEU A 419 -33.08 -29.21 9.83
N GLY A 420 -32.53 -29.90 10.81
CA GLY A 420 -32.98 -31.22 11.24
C GLY A 420 -33.34 -31.25 12.73
#